data_c47b2db47f5428cce507844efbe20fdc
#
_entry.id   c47b2db47f5428cce507844efbe20fdc
#
_cell.length_a   1.000
_cell.length_b   1.000
_cell.length_c   1.000
_cell.angle_alpha   90.00
_cell.angle_beta   90.00
_cell.angle_gamma   90.00
#
_symmetry.space_group_name_H-M   'P 1'
#
loop_
_entity.id
_entity.type
_entity.pdbx_description
1 polymer ?
#
loop_
_entity_poly.entity_id
_entity_poly.type
_entity_poly.pdbx_seq_one_letter_code
_entity_poly.pdbx_strand_id
1 'polypeptide(L)'
;DNTRSYTNSGKARTQGVEFAGTLPLWSEDVTLSLNYTWTQSEQRDGDNKGAPLSYTPEHMVNAKLNWQITEDVSSWLGARYRGKTPRFTQNYSSLSAVQKKVYDEKGEYLKAWTVLDAGMSWKVTDALTLNAAVNNVLNKDYSDVSLYRAGSGTLYAGDYFQTGASTTGYVIPERNYWMSLSYQF
;
A
#
# COMPACT_ATOMS: atom_id res chain seq x y z
N ASP A 1 -33.68 -15.64 13.36
CA ASP A 1 -32.84 -14.97 14.37
C ASP A 1 -31.43 -14.80 13.82
N ASN A 2 -31.06 -13.55 13.58
CA ASN A 2 -29.75 -13.19 13.08
C ASN A 2 -28.83 -12.89 14.30
N THR A 3 -28.58 -13.90 15.11
CA THR A 3 -27.65 -13.80 16.25
C THR A 3 -26.22 -13.81 15.73
N ARG A 4 -25.60 -12.62 15.66
CA ARG A 4 -24.15 -12.51 15.47
C ARG A 4 -23.48 -12.95 16.77
N SER A 5 -22.86 -14.11 16.78
CA SER A 5 -21.98 -14.52 17.87
C SER A 5 -20.55 -14.06 17.56
N TYR A 6 -19.90 -13.45 18.52
CA TYR A 6 -18.47 -13.15 18.45
C TYR A 6 -17.74 -14.37 19.05
N THR A 7 -16.95 -15.05 18.23
CA THR A 7 -16.03 -16.08 18.71
C THR A 7 -14.61 -15.54 18.65
N ASN A 8 -13.79 -15.85 19.67
CA ASN A 8 -12.35 -15.57 19.61
C ASN A 8 -11.75 -16.35 18.42
N SER A 9 -11.13 -15.63 17.47
CA SER A 9 -10.56 -16.19 16.26
C SER A 9 -9.22 -16.90 16.45
N GLY A 10 -8.82 -17.18 17.69
CA GLY A 10 -7.55 -17.80 18.02
C GLY A 10 -6.46 -16.78 18.38
N LYS A 11 -5.29 -17.30 18.75
CA LYS A 11 -4.09 -16.49 19.06
C LYS A 11 -3.32 -16.20 17.79
N ALA A 12 -2.93 -14.97 17.59
CA ALA A 12 -2.04 -14.56 16.52
C ALA A 12 -0.77 -13.90 17.09
N ARG A 13 0.33 -13.98 16.36
CA ARG A 13 1.58 -13.29 16.68
C ARG A 13 1.98 -12.43 15.50
N THR A 14 2.34 -11.18 15.81
CA THR A 14 2.98 -10.26 14.88
C THR A 14 4.25 -9.75 15.53
N GLN A 15 5.36 -9.78 14.80
CA GLN A 15 6.65 -9.25 15.21
C GLN A 15 7.32 -8.60 14.01
N GLY A 16 8.20 -7.63 14.25
CA GLY A 16 8.85 -6.92 13.16
C GLY A 16 9.95 -6.00 13.62
N VAL A 17 10.57 -5.36 12.65
CA VAL A 17 11.59 -4.33 12.84
C VAL A 17 11.21 -3.13 11.99
N GLU A 18 11.30 -1.95 12.56
CA GLU A 18 11.13 -0.69 11.85
C GLU A 18 12.44 0.10 11.89
N PHE A 19 12.78 0.67 10.74
CA PHE A 19 13.87 1.62 10.59
C PHE A 19 13.34 2.89 9.96
N ALA A 20 13.66 4.04 10.55
CA ALA A 20 13.33 5.33 9.98
C ALA A 20 14.52 6.27 10.15
N GLY A 21 14.80 7.07 9.13
CA GLY A 21 15.90 8.03 9.17
C GLY A 21 15.86 9.00 8.00
N THR A 22 16.56 10.13 8.20
CA THR A 22 16.82 11.11 7.16
C THR A 22 18.31 11.33 7.08
N LEU A 23 18.87 11.23 5.89
CA LEU A 23 20.30 11.30 5.61
C LEU A 23 20.54 12.40 4.57
N PRO A 24 21.47 13.34 4.80
CA PRO A 24 22.04 14.13 3.73
C PRO A 24 22.83 13.18 2.84
N LEU A 25 22.72 13.34 1.50
CA LEU A 25 23.50 12.54 0.57
C LEU A 25 24.82 13.25 0.25
N TRP A 26 25.05 13.64 -1.01
CA TRP A 26 26.30 14.28 -1.44
C TRP A 26 26.39 15.78 -1.14
N SER A 27 25.30 16.42 -0.70
CA SER A 27 25.26 17.77 -0.16
C SER A 27 24.11 17.91 0.84
N GLU A 28 24.11 19.00 1.62
CA GLU A 28 22.99 19.30 2.53
C GLU A 28 21.69 19.64 1.78
N ASP A 29 21.81 20.03 0.51
CA ASP A 29 20.66 20.34 -0.35
C ASP A 29 19.90 19.11 -0.81
N VAL A 30 20.51 17.91 -0.68
CA VAL A 30 19.89 16.65 -1.09
C VAL A 30 19.76 15.72 0.10
N THR A 31 18.54 15.45 0.49
CA THR A 31 18.23 14.58 1.64
C THR A 31 17.37 13.39 1.23
N LEU A 32 17.71 12.21 1.74
CA LEU A 32 16.91 11.00 1.61
C LEU A 32 16.24 10.70 2.95
N SER A 33 14.93 10.74 3.00
CA SER A 33 14.14 10.19 4.10
C SER A 33 13.71 8.77 3.74
N LEU A 34 13.97 7.82 4.63
CA LEU A 34 13.67 6.41 4.45
C LEU A 34 12.91 5.88 5.66
N ASN A 35 11.84 5.15 5.40
CA ASN A 35 11.16 4.32 6.38
C ASN A 35 11.03 2.91 5.82
N TYR A 36 11.47 1.92 6.56
CA TYR A 36 11.39 0.51 6.22
C TYR A 36 10.77 -0.26 7.37
N THR A 37 9.79 -1.09 7.07
CA THR A 37 9.15 -2.00 8.02
C THR A 37 9.27 -3.43 7.50
N TRP A 38 9.81 -4.32 8.33
CA TRP A 38 9.70 -5.75 8.16
C TRP A 38 8.74 -6.31 9.20
N THR A 39 7.77 -7.13 8.76
CA THR A 39 6.74 -7.70 9.63
C THR A 39 6.57 -9.19 9.33
N GLN A 40 6.64 -10.01 10.36
CA GLN A 40 6.26 -11.42 10.31
C GLN A 40 5.01 -11.63 11.13
N SER A 41 4.01 -12.29 10.55
CA SER A 41 2.75 -12.58 11.22
C SER A 41 2.33 -14.03 11.03
N GLU A 42 1.73 -14.63 12.04
CA GLU A 42 1.23 -16.01 11.97
C GLU A 42 0.07 -16.25 12.94
N GLN A 43 -0.81 -17.15 12.60
CA GLN A 43 -1.77 -17.77 13.52
C GLN A 43 -1.04 -18.78 14.42
N ARG A 44 -1.30 -18.71 15.73
CA ARG A 44 -0.57 -19.54 16.74
C ARG A 44 -1.35 -20.75 17.19
N ASP A 45 -2.64 -20.82 16.93
CA ASP A 45 -3.53 -21.91 17.32
C ASP A 45 -4.65 -22.14 16.30
N GLY A 46 -5.48 -23.17 16.56
CA GLY A 46 -6.59 -23.59 15.69
C GLY A 46 -6.14 -24.21 14.36
N ASP A 47 -7.11 -24.43 13.47
CA ASP A 47 -6.93 -25.13 12.19
C ASP A 47 -5.99 -24.38 11.22
N ASN A 48 -5.80 -23.09 11.43
CA ASN A 48 -4.95 -22.24 10.61
C ASN A 48 -3.59 -21.91 11.24
N LYS A 49 -3.15 -22.70 12.23
CA LYS A 49 -1.86 -22.52 12.89
C LYS A 49 -0.73 -22.49 11.85
N GLY A 50 0.14 -21.50 11.97
CA GLY A 50 1.25 -21.24 11.04
C GLY A 50 0.88 -20.44 9.80
N ALA A 51 -0.42 -20.25 9.50
CA ALA A 51 -0.83 -19.43 8.38
C ALA A 51 -0.51 -17.94 8.64
N PRO A 52 0.00 -17.18 7.65
CA PRO A 52 0.23 -15.76 7.80
C PRO A 52 -1.10 -15.00 7.92
N LEU A 53 -1.07 -13.84 8.57
CA LEU A 53 -2.26 -12.97 8.62
C LEU A 53 -2.48 -12.31 7.26
N SER A 54 -3.73 -12.37 6.78
CA SER A 54 -4.11 -11.70 5.53
C SER A 54 -3.86 -10.20 5.59
N TYR A 55 -3.58 -9.61 4.45
CA TYR A 55 -3.33 -8.17 4.27
C TYR A 55 -2.14 -7.60 5.05
N THR A 56 -1.30 -8.43 5.65
CA THR A 56 -0.09 -8.02 6.35
C THR A 56 1.12 -8.24 5.42
N PRO A 57 1.67 -7.19 4.80
CA PRO A 57 2.86 -7.33 3.96
C PRO A 57 4.09 -7.64 4.84
N GLU A 58 4.98 -8.46 4.33
CA GLU A 58 6.24 -8.74 5.00
C GLU A 58 7.20 -7.54 4.95
N HIS A 59 7.20 -6.80 3.84
CA HIS A 59 8.06 -5.64 3.64
C HIS A 59 7.27 -4.42 3.19
N MET A 60 7.55 -3.28 3.81
CA MET A 60 7.08 -1.97 3.37
C MET A 60 8.25 -1.00 3.34
N VAL A 61 8.29 -0.15 2.31
CA VAL A 61 9.29 0.92 2.19
C VAL A 61 8.58 2.20 1.78
N ASN A 62 8.92 3.30 2.46
CA ASN A 62 8.63 4.65 2.02
C ASN A 62 9.96 5.39 1.92
N ALA A 63 10.28 5.92 0.75
CA ALA A 63 11.48 6.70 0.52
C ALA A 63 11.09 8.04 -0.10
N LYS A 64 11.73 9.12 0.32
CA LYS A 64 11.54 10.45 -0.25
C LYS A 64 12.90 11.13 -0.40
N LEU A 65 13.27 11.39 -1.63
CA LEU A 65 14.41 12.23 -1.99
C LEU A 65 13.91 13.68 -2.10
N ASN A 66 14.48 14.58 -1.33
CA ASN A 66 14.24 16.01 -1.46
C ASN A 66 15.51 16.65 -1.99
N TRP A 67 15.36 17.62 -2.87
CA TRP A 67 16.46 18.38 -3.46
C TRP A 67 16.13 19.87 -3.51
N GLN A 68 16.91 20.68 -2.79
CA GLN A 68 16.91 22.13 -2.89
C GLN A 68 17.79 22.51 -4.10
N ILE A 69 17.16 22.82 -5.24
CA ILE A 69 17.86 23.06 -6.52
C ILE A 69 18.47 24.46 -6.52
N THR A 70 17.72 25.44 -6.04
CA THR A 70 18.13 26.83 -5.78
C THR A 70 17.47 27.33 -4.50
N GLU A 71 17.75 28.55 -4.07
CA GLU A 71 17.07 29.17 -2.91
C GLU A 71 15.54 29.22 -3.09
N ASP A 72 15.07 29.35 -4.33
CA ASP A 72 13.65 29.49 -4.64
C ASP A 72 12.99 28.21 -5.16
N VAL A 73 13.77 27.20 -5.58
CA VAL A 73 13.24 25.99 -6.23
C VAL A 73 13.67 24.76 -5.47
N SER A 74 12.70 23.98 -5.05
CA SER A 74 12.89 22.64 -4.50
C SER A 74 12.10 21.59 -5.26
N SER A 75 12.57 20.36 -5.26
CA SER A 75 11.87 19.21 -5.83
C SER A 75 11.93 18.00 -4.91
N TRP A 76 11.08 17.04 -5.16
CA TRP A 76 11.10 15.77 -4.44
C TRP A 76 10.67 14.62 -5.34
N LEU A 77 11.22 13.44 -5.04
CA LEU A 77 10.80 12.16 -5.61
C LEU A 77 10.45 11.22 -4.46
N GLY A 78 9.23 10.73 -4.44
CA GLY A 78 8.73 9.77 -3.46
C GLY A 78 8.57 8.39 -4.07
N ALA A 79 8.91 7.35 -3.31
CA ALA A 79 8.66 5.95 -3.65
C ALA A 79 7.97 5.25 -2.50
N ARG A 80 6.85 4.59 -2.78
CA ARG A 80 6.12 3.73 -1.83
C ARG A 80 6.11 2.32 -2.37
N TYR A 81 6.70 1.40 -1.62
CA TYR A 81 6.71 -0.03 -1.92
C TYR A 81 5.92 -0.80 -0.87
N ARG A 82 5.09 -1.71 -1.31
CA ARG A 82 4.45 -2.72 -0.48
C ARG A 82 4.75 -4.09 -1.05
N GLY A 83 5.30 -4.96 -0.23
CA GLY A 83 5.62 -6.34 -0.58
C GLY A 83 4.38 -7.19 -0.80
N LYS A 84 4.60 -8.43 -1.21
CA LYS A 84 3.54 -9.43 -1.33
C LYS A 84 2.75 -9.53 -0.02
N THR A 85 1.44 -9.73 -0.15
CA THR A 85 0.54 -9.80 0.99
C THR A 85 -0.33 -11.03 0.89
N PRO A 86 -0.39 -11.91 1.92
CA PRO A 86 -1.28 -13.07 1.89
C PRO A 86 -2.74 -12.63 1.68
N ARG A 87 -3.45 -13.31 0.76
CA ARG A 87 -4.87 -13.03 0.49
C ARG A 87 -5.76 -13.46 1.64
N PHE A 88 -5.45 -14.61 2.24
CA PHE A 88 -6.25 -15.24 3.25
C PHE A 88 -5.38 -15.65 4.43
N THR A 89 -5.94 -15.59 5.63
CA THR A 89 -5.30 -16.10 6.86
C THR A 89 -5.52 -17.60 7.04
N GLN A 90 -6.26 -18.23 6.13
CA GLN A 90 -6.68 -19.63 6.24
C GLN A 90 -5.84 -20.52 5.32
N ASN A 91 -5.62 -21.75 5.75
CA ASN A 91 -5.10 -22.79 4.87
C ASN A 91 -6.09 -23.10 3.76
N TYR A 92 -5.61 -23.51 2.58
CA TYR A 92 -6.45 -23.75 1.40
C TYR A 92 -7.66 -24.67 1.70
N SER A 93 -7.47 -25.72 2.50
CA SER A 93 -8.56 -26.65 2.88
C SER A 93 -9.72 -25.96 3.59
N SER A 94 -9.45 -24.92 4.36
CA SER A 94 -10.43 -24.17 5.16
C SER A 94 -11.07 -22.99 4.38
N LEU A 95 -10.62 -22.71 3.15
CA LEU A 95 -11.19 -21.63 2.33
C LEU A 95 -12.61 -21.98 1.88
N SER A 96 -13.48 -20.96 1.81
CA SER A 96 -14.80 -21.08 1.18
C SER A 96 -14.69 -21.30 -0.31
N ALA A 97 -15.77 -21.75 -0.97
CA ALA A 97 -15.77 -22.02 -2.40
C ALA A 97 -15.36 -20.81 -3.25
N VAL A 98 -15.82 -19.60 -2.90
CA VAL A 98 -15.42 -18.37 -3.62
C VAL A 98 -13.95 -18.00 -3.37
N GLN A 99 -13.44 -18.23 -2.14
CA GLN A 99 -12.03 -17.99 -1.81
C GLN A 99 -11.11 -18.97 -2.56
N LYS A 100 -11.48 -20.24 -2.66
CA LYS A 100 -10.74 -21.25 -3.45
C LYS A 100 -10.65 -20.84 -4.90
N LYS A 101 -11.77 -20.41 -5.50
CA LYS A 101 -11.79 -19.92 -6.87
C LYS A 101 -10.82 -18.75 -7.09
N VAL A 102 -10.82 -17.77 -6.17
CA VAL A 102 -9.86 -16.65 -6.23
C VAL A 102 -8.42 -17.13 -6.05
N TYR A 103 -8.18 -18.04 -5.11
CA TYR A 103 -6.86 -18.60 -4.86
C TYR A 103 -6.31 -19.34 -6.09
N ASP A 104 -7.13 -20.16 -6.74
CA ASP A 104 -6.75 -20.95 -7.91
C ASP A 104 -6.45 -20.05 -9.14
N GLU A 105 -7.18 -18.95 -9.32
CA GLU A 105 -7.00 -18.03 -10.46
C GLU A 105 -5.95 -16.94 -10.20
N LYS A 106 -5.86 -16.41 -9.00
CA LYS A 106 -5.02 -15.23 -8.67
C LYS A 106 -3.82 -15.58 -7.75
N GLY A 107 -3.77 -16.80 -7.23
CA GLY A 107 -2.71 -17.27 -6.33
C GLY A 107 -2.90 -16.87 -4.87
N GLU A 108 -1.98 -17.34 -4.04
CA GLU A 108 -1.97 -17.18 -2.59
C GLU A 108 -1.74 -15.73 -2.13
N TYR A 109 -1.01 -14.95 -2.92
CA TYR A 109 -0.59 -13.61 -2.55
C TYR A 109 -1.20 -12.54 -3.46
N LEU A 110 -1.51 -11.39 -2.88
CA LEU A 110 -1.59 -10.14 -3.61
C LEU A 110 -0.18 -9.77 -4.07
N LYS A 111 -0.04 -9.30 -5.30
CA LYS A 111 1.25 -8.89 -5.88
C LYS A 111 1.82 -7.68 -5.14
N ALA A 112 3.14 -7.64 -5.04
CA ALA A 112 3.83 -6.44 -4.59
C ALA A 112 3.62 -5.28 -5.57
N TRP A 113 3.62 -4.05 -5.04
CA TRP A 113 3.48 -2.86 -5.87
C TRP A 113 4.41 -1.73 -5.42
N THR A 114 4.74 -0.86 -6.38
CA THR A 114 5.55 0.34 -6.15
C THR A 114 4.89 1.51 -6.83
N VAL A 115 4.69 2.60 -6.12
CA VAL A 115 4.21 3.87 -6.67
C VAL A 115 5.31 4.91 -6.55
N LEU A 116 5.58 5.61 -7.63
CA LEU A 116 6.48 6.77 -7.66
C LEU A 116 5.65 8.04 -7.81
N ASP A 117 5.92 9.01 -6.96
CA ASP A 117 5.32 10.33 -6.95
C ASP A 117 6.44 11.37 -7.04
N ALA A 118 6.22 12.48 -7.74
CA ALA A 118 7.21 13.55 -7.86
C ALA A 118 6.53 14.90 -7.73
N GLY A 119 7.28 15.90 -7.28
CA GLY A 119 6.74 17.25 -7.20
C GLY A 119 7.84 18.30 -7.08
N MET A 120 7.42 19.56 -7.19
CA MET A 120 8.28 20.71 -7.04
C MET A 120 7.54 21.84 -6.34
N SER A 121 8.32 22.71 -5.72
CA SER A 121 7.88 23.98 -5.16
C SER A 121 8.77 25.07 -5.73
N TRP A 122 8.16 26.15 -6.19
CA TRP A 122 8.86 27.32 -6.72
C TRP A 122 8.33 28.60 -6.07
N LYS A 123 9.19 29.27 -5.35
CA LYS A 123 8.98 30.61 -4.83
C LYS A 123 9.18 31.62 -5.97
N VAL A 124 8.09 31.94 -6.67
CA VAL A 124 8.11 32.83 -7.86
C VAL A 124 8.47 34.24 -7.47
N THR A 125 7.99 34.71 -6.33
CA THR A 125 8.33 35.95 -5.62
C THR A 125 8.31 35.71 -4.12
N ASP A 126 8.73 36.72 -3.32
CA ASP A 126 8.63 36.61 -1.85
C ASP A 126 7.20 36.37 -1.36
N ALA A 127 6.20 36.82 -2.11
CA ALA A 127 4.79 36.66 -1.77
C ALA A 127 4.10 35.48 -2.47
N LEU A 128 4.68 34.91 -3.54
CA LEU A 128 4.00 33.97 -4.42
C LEU A 128 4.77 32.65 -4.54
N THR A 129 4.13 31.55 -4.17
CA THR A 129 4.67 30.19 -4.29
C THR A 129 3.77 29.31 -5.15
N LEU A 130 4.36 28.64 -6.13
CA LEU A 130 3.74 27.61 -6.96
C LEU A 130 4.19 26.23 -6.50
N ASN A 131 3.25 25.30 -6.28
CA ASN A 131 3.53 23.90 -6.04
C ASN A 131 2.88 23.05 -7.13
N ALA A 132 3.59 22.02 -7.59
CA ALA A 132 3.07 21.05 -8.55
C ALA A 132 3.49 19.64 -8.15
N ALA A 133 2.64 18.67 -8.41
CA ALA A 133 2.94 17.27 -8.17
C ALA A 133 2.30 16.36 -9.22
N VAL A 134 2.96 15.24 -9.46
CA VAL A 134 2.49 14.13 -10.28
C VAL A 134 2.48 12.88 -9.39
N ASN A 135 1.33 12.30 -9.17
CA ASN A 135 1.18 11.05 -8.48
C ASN A 135 1.14 9.90 -9.49
N ASN A 136 1.70 8.74 -9.11
CA ASN A 136 1.85 7.58 -9.98
C ASN A 136 2.54 7.95 -11.30
N VAL A 137 3.76 8.48 -11.22
CA VAL A 137 4.58 8.95 -12.36
C VAL A 137 4.68 7.91 -13.48
N LEU A 138 4.78 6.62 -13.11
CA LEU A 138 4.87 5.52 -14.07
C LEU A 138 3.55 5.17 -14.75
N ASN A 139 2.44 5.76 -14.30
CA ASN A 139 1.08 5.48 -14.78
C ASN A 139 0.73 3.99 -14.75
N LYS A 140 1.16 3.29 -13.71
CA LYS A 140 0.87 1.87 -13.60
C LYS A 140 -0.56 1.68 -13.10
N ASP A 141 -1.32 0.87 -13.85
CA ASP A 141 -2.67 0.49 -13.47
C ASP A 141 -2.63 -0.56 -12.35
N TYR A 142 -3.35 -0.29 -11.27
CA TYR A 142 -3.55 -1.17 -10.12
C TYR A 142 -5.03 -1.52 -9.90
N SER A 143 -5.91 -1.15 -10.84
CA SER A 143 -7.37 -1.27 -10.72
C SER A 143 -7.91 -2.65 -11.12
N ASP A 144 -7.05 -3.62 -11.47
CA ASP A 144 -7.46 -4.99 -11.83
C ASP A 144 -8.23 -5.67 -10.69
N VAL A 145 -9.54 -5.50 -10.67
CA VAL A 145 -10.43 -6.13 -9.70
C VAL A 145 -11.62 -6.74 -10.42
N SER A 146 -11.81 -8.04 -10.25
CA SER A 146 -12.93 -8.79 -10.82
C SER A 146 -13.87 -9.32 -9.74
N LEU A 147 -15.13 -9.51 -10.09
CA LEU A 147 -16.15 -10.10 -9.22
C LEU A 147 -16.12 -11.62 -9.34
N TYR A 148 -15.90 -12.29 -8.22
CA TYR A 148 -15.96 -13.75 -8.08
C TYR A 148 -17.24 -14.18 -7.38
N ARG A 149 -17.86 -15.24 -7.90
CA ARG A 149 -19.04 -15.88 -7.31
C ARG A 149 -18.86 -17.38 -7.27
N ALA A 150 -19.15 -18.01 -6.11
CA ALA A 150 -19.19 -19.46 -5.95
C ALA A 150 -20.12 -19.82 -4.79
N GLY A 151 -21.11 -20.69 -5.04
CA GLY A 151 -22.18 -20.98 -4.07
C GLY A 151 -22.95 -19.68 -3.74
N SER A 152 -23.12 -19.42 -2.43
CA SER A 152 -23.70 -18.17 -1.91
C SER A 152 -22.66 -17.05 -1.74
N GLY A 153 -21.39 -17.33 -2.01
CA GLY A 153 -20.28 -16.39 -1.74
C GLY A 153 -20.05 -15.43 -2.89
N THR A 154 -19.68 -14.19 -2.53
CA THR A 154 -19.29 -13.12 -3.46
C THR A 154 -18.03 -12.43 -2.91
N LEU A 155 -17.06 -12.20 -3.81
CA LEU A 155 -15.80 -11.57 -3.47
C LEU A 155 -15.28 -10.74 -4.65
N TYR A 156 -14.85 -9.51 -4.40
CA TYR A 156 -14.08 -8.73 -5.36
C TYR A 156 -12.59 -8.96 -5.12
N ALA A 157 -11.88 -9.41 -6.13
CA ALA A 157 -10.46 -9.71 -6.03
C ALA A 157 -9.71 -9.36 -7.31
N GLY A 158 -8.54 -8.82 -7.14
CA GLY A 158 -7.59 -8.50 -8.21
C GLY A 158 -6.20 -9.00 -7.86
N ASP A 159 -5.24 -8.62 -8.66
CA ASP A 159 -3.84 -8.96 -8.46
C ASP A 159 -3.24 -8.23 -7.25
N TYR A 160 -3.59 -6.96 -7.07
CA TYR A 160 -3.00 -6.07 -6.05
C TYR A 160 -3.92 -5.84 -4.85
N PHE A 161 -5.22 -5.89 -5.06
CA PHE A 161 -6.22 -5.59 -4.05
C PHE A 161 -7.31 -6.65 -4.00
N GLN A 162 -7.89 -6.81 -2.82
CA GLN A 162 -9.03 -7.67 -2.59
C GLN A 162 -9.93 -6.97 -1.58
N THR A 163 -11.23 -6.95 -1.88
CA THR A 163 -12.26 -6.41 -0.99
C THR A 163 -13.27 -7.49 -0.66
N GLY A 164 -14.13 -7.27 0.32
CA GLY A 164 -15.24 -8.16 0.63
C GLY A 164 -16.34 -8.11 -0.44
N ALA A 165 -17.58 -8.08 -0.03
CA ALA A 165 -18.75 -8.04 -0.93
C ALA A 165 -18.98 -6.69 -1.64
N SER A 166 -18.08 -5.72 -1.50
CA SER A 166 -18.17 -4.36 -2.04
C SER A 166 -16.88 -3.96 -2.75
N THR A 167 -17.00 -3.17 -3.82
CA THR A 167 -15.86 -2.57 -4.55
C THR A 167 -15.24 -1.36 -3.84
N THR A 168 -15.73 -0.97 -2.67
CA THR A 168 -15.27 0.21 -1.93
C THR A 168 -13.87 0.05 -1.31
N GLY A 169 -13.06 -0.88 -1.79
CA GLY A 169 -11.65 -1.01 -1.42
C GLY A 169 -10.81 0.16 -1.94
N TYR A 170 -9.74 0.48 -1.21
CA TYR A 170 -8.77 1.46 -1.65
C TYR A 170 -8.02 0.95 -2.89
N VAL A 171 -8.13 1.66 -4.01
CA VAL A 171 -7.37 1.43 -5.23
C VAL A 171 -6.42 2.60 -5.42
N ILE A 172 -5.18 2.31 -5.81
CA ILE A 172 -4.21 3.35 -6.16
C ILE A 172 -4.69 4.00 -7.46
N PRO A 173 -4.91 5.33 -7.48
CA PRO A 173 -5.34 6.04 -8.68
C PRO A 173 -4.31 5.92 -9.81
N GLU A 174 -4.77 6.01 -11.04
CA GLU A 174 -3.93 6.26 -12.20
C GLU A 174 -3.16 7.58 -12.03
N ARG A 175 -2.24 7.87 -12.95
CA ARG A 175 -1.49 9.13 -12.93
C ARG A 175 -2.43 10.31 -12.82
N ASN A 176 -2.18 11.15 -11.83
CA ASN A 176 -2.92 12.39 -11.66
C ASN A 176 -1.97 13.53 -11.35
N TYR A 177 -2.43 14.73 -11.62
CA TYR A 177 -1.65 15.96 -11.48
C TYR A 177 -2.34 16.86 -10.47
N TRP A 178 -1.53 17.50 -9.65
CA TRP A 178 -1.99 18.48 -8.68
C TRP A 178 -1.15 19.75 -8.78
N MET A 179 -1.80 20.89 -8.62
CA MET A 179 -1.14 22.18 -8.61
C MET A 179 -1.80 23.11 -7.62
N SER A 180 -1.02 23.92 -6.91
CA SER A 180 -1.52 24.99 -6.06
C SER A 180 -0.68 26.25 -6.20
N LEU A 181 -1.33 27.38 -6.00
CA LEU A 181 -0.74 28.70 -5.95
C LEU A 181 -1.07 29.31 -4.60
N SER A 182 -0.06 29.73 -3.86
CA SER A 182 -0.21 30.36 -2.54
C SER A 182 0.32 31.80 -2.62
N TYR A 183 -0.46 32.75 -2.11
CA TYR A 183 -0.08 34.15 -2.04
C TYR A 183 -0.18 34.66 -0.59
N GLN A 184 0.87 35.32 -0.10
CA GLN A 184 0.90 35.96 1.21
C GLN A 184 0.81 37.48 1.03
N PHE A 185 -0.10 38.10 1.77
CA PHE A 185 -0.30 39.55 1.80
C PHE A 185 0.65 40.23 2.78
#